data_3839cb3fd7cc32e17f973881dd78f007
#
_entry.id   3839cb3fd7cc32e17f973881dd78f007
#
_cell.length_a   1.000
_cell.length_b   1.000
_cell.length_c   1.000
_cell.angle_alpha   90.00
_cell.angle_beta   90.00
_cell.angle_gamma   90.00
#
_symmetry.space_group_name_H-M   'P 1'
#
loop_
_entity.id
_entity.type
_entity.pdbx_description
1 polymer ?
#
loop_
_entity_poly.entity_id
_entity_poly.type
_entity_poly.pdbx_seq_one_letter_code
_entity_poly.pdbx_strand_id
1 'polypeptide(L)'
;TSCIYQFSLDEMNRGTIKLKPGKADSHLIADFKTAYTNRGDWAGADGITMDSKGNLYTGNFGNGVMSKITFNDDGTVKSNKVFVQDKGLTCCDGIFYDAAKNVIYVSDSEKNAIRVVSMDGKVTTLSENADTNGADGSMDQPCEVLVRGNEMVISNFDMPFPGLKNTKFDAPYTLSVIKMK
;
A
#
# COMPACT_ATOMS: atom_id res chain seq x y z
N THR A 1 -4.70 -10.21 -12.85
CA THR A 1 -3.69 -9.17 -13.09
C THR A 1 -4.24 -7.85 -12.57
N SER A 2 -3.47 -7.11 -11.80
CA SER A 2 -3.73 -5.73 -11.40
C SER A 2 -2.83 -4.79 -12.19
N CYS A 3 -3.26 -3.56 -12.42
CA CYS A 3 -2.61 -2.63 -13.33
C CYS A 3 -2.53 -1.22 -12.74
N ILE A 4 -1.48 -0.51 -13.09
CA ILE A 4 -1.35 0.93 -12.86
C ILE A 4 -1.44 1.64 -14.21
N TYR A 5 -2.29 2.65 -14.28
CA TYR A 5 -2.48 3.52 -15.43
C TYR A 5 -2.07 4.95 -15.08
N GLN A 6 -1.52 5.66 -16.06
CA GLN A 6 -1.14 7.06 -15.95
C GLN A 6 -1.94 7.90 -16.93
N PHE A 7 -2.48 9.00 -16.47
CA PHE A 7 -3.24 9.97 -17.27
C PHE A 7 -2.63 11.37 -17.10
N SER A 8 -2.60 12.13 -18.18
CA SER A 8 -2.32 13.56 -18.08
C SER A 8 -3.55 14.30 -17.54
N LEU A 9 -3.32 15.43 -16.85
CA LEU A 9 -4.41 16.28 -16.38
C LEU A 9 -5.25 16.82 -17.55
N ASP A 10 -4.61 17.07 -18.70
CA ASP A 10 -5.30 17.54 -19.92
C ASP A 10 -6.27 16.49 -20.46
N GLU A 11 -5.91 15.21 -20.44
CA GLU A 11 -6.81 14.12 -20.83
C GLU A 11 -8.00 14.02 -19.88
N MET A 12 -7.74 14.07 -18.57
CA MET A 12 -8.79 14.02 -17.56
C MET A 12 -9.77 15.20 -17.69
N ASN A 13 -9.28 16.37 -18.07
CA ASN A 13 -10.13 17.57 -18.27
C ASN A 13 -10.96 17.52 -19.57
N ARG A 14 -10.64 16.62 -20.51
CA ARG A 14 -11.40 16.46 -21.78
C ARG A 14 -12.64 15.57 -21.66
N GLY A 15 -12.84 14.93 -20.52
CA GLY A 15 -14.03 14.09 -20.24
C GLY A 15 -13.70 12.63 -20.04
N THR A 16 -14.60 11.74 -20.46
CA THR A 16 -14.49 10.30 -20.21
C THR A 16 -13.35 9.67 -21.00
N ILE A 17 -12.44 9.00 -20.30
CA ILE A 17 -11.37 8.18 -20.88
C ILE A 17 -11.85 6.73 -20.96
N LYS A 18 -11.82 6.15 -22.16
CA LYS A 18 -12.16 4.73 -22.36
C LYS A 18 -10.89 3.89 -22.44
N LEU A 19 -10.68 3.06 -21.44
CA LEU A 19 -9.53 2.16 -21.39
C LEU A 19 -9.73 0.92 -22.27
N LYS A 20 -8.63 0.43 -22.82
CA LYS A 20 -8.54 -0.89 -23.45
C LYS A 20 -8.01 -1.90 -22.44
N PRO A 21 -8.29 -3.19 -22.58
CA PRO A 21 -7.76 -4.20 -21.66
C PRO A 21 -6.24 -4.30 -21.67
N GLY A 22 -5.63 -4.19 -20.48
CA GLY A 22 -4.21 -4.48 -20.25
C GLY A 22 -3.25 -3.76 -21.20
N LYS A 23 -2.31 -4.50 -21.78
CA LYS A 23 -1.22 -3.97 -22.63
C LYS A 23 -1.66 -3.32 -23.95
N ALA A 24 -2.94 -3.43 -24.31
CA ALA A 24 -3.48 -2.73 -25.48
C ALA A 24 -3.77 -1.24 -25.20
N ASP A 25 -3.70 -0.82 -23.94
CA ASP A 25 -3.91 0.55 -23.53
C ASP A 25 -2.60 1.32 -23.41
N SER A 26 -2.54 2.48 -24.02
CA SER A 26 -1.34 3.36 -23.99
C SER A 26 -1.10 4.00 -22.62
N HIS A 27 -2.09 4.05 -21.74
CA HIS A 27 -1.96 4.60 -20.41
C HIS A 27 -1.39 3.59 -19.40
N LEU A 28 -1.27 2.30 -19.79
CA LEU A 28 -0.72 1.29 -18.91
C LEU A 28 0.77 1.52 -18.68
N ILE A 29 1.18 1.75 -17.44
CA ILE A 29 2.59 1.87 -17.04
C ILE A 29 3.14 0.64 -16.37
N ALA A 30 2.30 -0.15 -15.71
CA ALA A 30 2.72 -1.40 -15.08
C ALA A 30 1.57 -2.39 -14.95
N ASP A 31 1.88 -3.68 -15.08
CA ASP A 31 0.99 -4.79 -14.74
C ASP A 31 1.67 -5.73 -13.73
N PHE A 32 0.88 -6.28 -12.82
CA PHE A 32 1.34 -7.15 -11.75
C PHE A 32 0.52 -8.43 -11.71
N LYS A 33 1.17 -9.53 -11.40
CA LYS A 33 0.45 -10.77 -11.11
C LYS A 33 -0.27 -10.63 -9.78
N THR A 34 -1.52 -11.06 -9.77
CA THR A 34 -2.23 -11.31 -8.51
C THR A 34 -1.60 -12.49 -7.79
N ALA A 35 -1.59 -12.47 -6.47
CA ALA A 35 -1.15 -13.56 -5.64
C ALA A 35 -2.35 -14.17 -4.91
N TYR A 36 -2.31 -15.50 -4.74
CA TYR A 36 -3.28 -16.19 -3.91
C TYR A 36 -2.96 -15.91 -2.44
N THR A 37 -3.91 -15.38 -1.71
CA THR A 37 -3.72 -15.02 -0.31
C THR A 37 -3.95 -16.24 0.59
N ASN A 38 -3.44 -16.18 1.81
CA ASN A 38 -3.77 -17.16 2.85
C ASN A 38 -5.27 -17.14 3.21
N ARG A 39 -5.98 -16.10 2.79
CA ARG A 39 -7.43 -15.94 2.97
C ARG A 39 -8.27 -16.70 1.96
N GLY A 40 -7.66 -17.26 0.93
CA GLY A 40 -8.36 -18.04 -0.09
C GLY A 40 -8.90 -17.23 -1.27
N ASP A 41 -8.45 -16.00 -1.46
CA ASP A 41 -8.79 -15.13 -2.57
C ASP A 41 -7.54 -14.72 -3.38
N TRP A 42 -7.74 -14.01 -4.49
CA TRP A 42 -6.69 -13.43 -5.30
C TRP A 42 -6.65 -11.92 -5.12
N ALA A 43 -5.48 -11.40 -4.77
CA ALA A 43 -5.27 -9.97 -4.64
C ALA A 43 -4.02 -9.52 -5.42
N GLY A 44 -3.94 -8.23 -5.71
CA GLY A 44 -2.89 -7.66 -6.54
C GLY A 44 -2.31 -6.38 -5.97
N ALA A 45 -1.82 -5.52 -6.87
CA ALA A 45 -1.32 -4.20 -6.50
C ALA A 45 -2.44 -3.38 -5.86
N ASP A 46 -2.11 -2.74 -4.76
CA ASP A 46 -3.01 -1.95 -3.94
C ASP A 46 -2.37 -0.58 -3.66
N GLY A 47 -1.91 -0.31 -2.45
CA GLY A 47 -1.32 0.99 -2.12
C GLY A 47 -0.26 1.48 -3.11
N ILE A 48 -0.24 2.79 -3.38
CA ILE A 48 0.71 3.45 -4.27
C ILE A 48 1.24 4.74 -3.64
N THR A 49 2.55 4.97 -3.75
CA THR A 49 3.18 6.21 -3.30
C THR A 49 4.35 6.60 -4.20
N MET A 50 4.81 7.85 -4.09
CA MET A 50 5.92 8.37 -4.89
C MET A 50 6.99 8.96 -3.98
N ASP A 51 8.27 8.63 -4.24
CA ASP A 51 9.38 9.26 -3.53
C ASP A 51 9.72 10.65 -4.09
N SER A 52 10.59 11.39 -3.39
CA SER A 52 11.02 12.74 -3.80
C SER A 52 11.79 12.80 -5.12
N LYS A 53 12.16 11.64 -5.70
CA LYS A 53 12.82 11.50 -6.99
C LYS A 53 11.86 11.14 -8.13
N GLY A 54 10.55 11.07 -7.84
CA GLY A 54 9.53 10.68 -8.81
C GLY A 54 9.44 9.18 -9.08
N ASN A 55 10.08 8.32 -8.28
CA ASN A 55 9.88 6.88 -8.42
C ASN A 55 8.58 6.46 -7.74
N LEU A 56 7.79 5.62 -8.39
CA LEU A 56 6.59 5.02 -7.81
C LEU A 56 6.91 3.73 -7.06
N TYR A 57 6.21 3.52 -5.97
CA TYR A 57 6.18 2.27 -5.23
C TYR A 57 4.76 1.79 -5.13
N THR A 58 4.56 0.48 -5.27
CA THR A 58 3.26 -0.16 -5.06
C THR A 58 3.45 -1.44 -4.30
N GLY A 59 2.51 -1.73 -3.40
CA GLY A 59 2.45 -2.97 -2.64
C GLY A 59 1.47 -3.97 -3.24
N ASN A 60 1.69 -5.25 -3.02
CA ASN A 60 0.75 -6.30 -3.35
C ASN A 60 0.02 -6.76 -2.09
N PHE A 61 -1.29 -6.58 -2.07
CA PHE A 61 -2.15 -6.96 -0.95
C PHE A 61 -2.13 -8.47 -0.67
N GLY A 62 -1.91 -9.30 -1.71
CA GLY A 62 -1.98 -10.76 -1.57
C GLY A 62 -0.74 -11.41 -0.95
N ASN A 63 0.45 -10.83 -1.12
CA ASN A 63 1.69 -11.47 -0.72
C ASN A 63 2.77 -10.54 -0.15
N GLY A 64 2.45 -9.27 0.08
CA GLY A 64 3.37 -8.30 0.66
C GLY A 64 4.56 -7.89 -0.22
N VAL A 65 4.61 -8.29 -1.48
CA VAL A 65 5.66 -7.86 -2.41
C VAL A 65 5.49 -6.41 -2.77
N MET A 66 6.54 -5.60 -2.58
CA MET A 66 6.57 -4.23 -3.08
C MET A 66 7.39 -4.14 -4.36
N SER A 67 6.92 -3.34 -5.30
CA SER A 67 7.61 -3.02 -6.54
C SER A 67 7.99 -1.54 -6.59
N LYS A 68 9.12 -1.26 -7.26
CA LYS A 68 9.59 0.09 -7.57
C LYS A 68 9.57 0.29 -9.08
N ILE A 69 8.91 1.37 -9.52
CA ILE A 69 8.85 1.80 -10.92
C ILE A 69 9.66 3.10 -11.04
N THR A 70 10.57 3.15 -11.99
CA THR A 70 11.34 4.35 -12.32
C THR A 70 11.01 4.82 -13.72
N PHE A 71 11.19 6.12 -13.97
CA PHE A 71 10.83 6.76 -15.23
C PHE A 71 12.05 7.37 -15.92
N ASN A 72 11.96 7.53 -17.22
CA ASN A 72 12.83 8.38 -18.03
C ASN A 72 12.37 9.83 -17.94
N ASP A 73 13.18 10.77 -18.43
CA ASP A 73 12.86 12.20 -18.40
C ASP A 73 11.60 12.56 -19.21
N ASP A 74 11.22 11.73 -20.17
CA ASP A 74 10.02 11.88 -20.99
C ASP A 74 8.75 11.28 -20.32
N GLY A 75 8.89 10.76 -19.09
CA GLY A 75 7.80 10.14 -18.33
C GLY A 75 7.49 8.69 -18.70
N THR A 76 8.21 8.10 -19.67
CA THR A 76 8.06 6.67 -19.98
C THR A 76 8.69 5.79 -18.90
N VAL A 77 8.18 4.57 -18.72
CA VAL A 77 8.72 3.64 -17.73
C VAL A 77 10.12 3.18 -18.12
N LYS A 78 11.10 3.46 -17.26
CA LYS A 78 12.47 2.99 -17.39
C LYS A 78 12.67 1.59 -16.82
N SER A 79 12.09 1.32 -15.66
CA SER A 79 12.16 -0.01 -15.05
C SER A 79 10.98 -0.25 -14.10
N ASN A 80 10.58 -1.52 -13.97
CA ASN A 80 9.69 -2.03 -12.92
C ASN A 80 10.39 -3.23 -12.30
N LYS A 81 10.75 -3.14 -11.01
CA LYS A 81 11.52 -4.17 -10.30
C LYS A 81 10.94 -4.41 -8.92
N VAL A 82 11.06 -5.65 -8.44
CA VAL A 82 10.81 -5.98 -7.05
C VAL A 82 11.74 -5.16 -6.16
N PHE A 83 11.16 -4.47 -5.19
CA PHE A 83 11.85 -3.64 -4.21
C PHE A 83 11.99 -4.36 -2.86
N VAL A 84 10.89 -4.95 -2.39
CA VAL A 84 10.85 -5.77 -1.17
C VAL A 84 10.12 -7.06 -1.46
N GLN A 85 10.70 -8.18 -1.02
CA GLN A 85 10.08 -9.50 -1.06
C GLN A 85 10.63 -10.35 0.09
N ASP A 86 9.78 -11.15 0.72
CA ASP A 86 10.14 -12.12 1.78
C ASP A 86 10.92 -11.53 2.96
N LYS A 87 10.62 -10.26 3.33
CA LYS A 87 11.30 -9.53 4.39
C LYS A 87 10.37 -9.10 5.54
N GLY A 88 9.32 -9.88 5.81
CA GLY A 88 8.41 -9.62 6.91
C GLY A 88 7.21 -8.73 6.58
N LEU A 89 6.98 -8.43 5.30
CA LEU A 89 5.70 -7.95 4.80
C LEU A 89 4.85 -9.14 4.39
N THR A 90 3.63 -9.23 4.91
CA THR A 90 2.68 -10.30 4.53
C THR A 90 1.55 -9.75 3.67
N CYS A 91 1.24 -8.49 3.83
CA CYS A 91 0.22 -7.75 3.11
C CYS A 91 0.71 -6.32 2.92
N CYS A 92 0.48 -5.73 1.75
CA CYS A 92 0.66 -4.30 1.53
C CYS A 92 -0.69 -3.73 1.11
N ASP A 93 -1.39 -3.16 2.07
CA ASP A 93 -2.57 -2.32 1.84
C ASP A 93 -2.10 -0.88 1.55
N GLY A 94 -2.59 0.14 2.19
CA GLY A 94 -2.12 1.51 2.00
C GLY A 94 -0.64 1.70 2.29
N ILE A 95 0.02 2.56 1.53
CA ILE A 95 1.44 2.89 1.70
C ILE A 95 1.67 4.40 1.58
N PHE A 96 2.53 4.94 2.41
CA PHE A 96 2.84 6.36 2.48
C PHE A 96 4.35 6.61 2.52
N TYR A 97 4.88 7.40 1.58
CA TYR A 97 6.26 7.87 1.62
C TYR A 97 6.40 9.11 2.49
N ASP A 98 7.19 8.99 3.56
CA ASP A 98 7.60 10.12 4.41
C ASP A 98 8.91 10.71 3.90
N ALA A 99 8.83 11.86 3.24
CA ALA A 99 9.98 12.55 2.67
C ALA A 99 10.96 13.06 3.76
N ALA A 100 10.46 13.40 4.96
CA ALA A 100 11.32 13.91 6.03
C ALA A 100 12.20 12.82 6.63
N LYS A 101 11.68 11.60 6.75
CA LYS A 101 12.42 10.44 7.28
C LYS A 101 13.00 9.56 6.17
N ASN A 102 12.62 9.80 4.91
CA ASN A 102 13.02 9.02 3.73
C ASN A 102 12.74 7.52 3.90
N VAL A 103 11.50 7.20 4.27
CA VAL A 103 11.00 5.84 4.46
C VAL A 103 9.60 5.70 3.88
N ILE A 104 9.15 4.48 3.67
CA ILE A 104 7.76 4.16 3.32
C ILE A 104 7.10 3.46 4.51
N TYR A 105 5.98 3.99 4.98
CA TYR A 105 5.10 3.30 5.92
C TYR A 105 4.13 2.42 5.14
N VAL A 106 3.86 1.25 5.67
CA VAL A 106 3.01 0.23 5.04
C VAL A 106 1.99 -0.27 6.06
N SER A 107 0.73 -0.24 5.70
CA SER A 107 -0.33 -0.92 6.45
C SER A 107 -0.29 -2.42 6.10
N ASP A 108 0.16 -3.23 7.06
CA ASP A 108 0.15 -4.68 6.98
C ASP A 108 -1.12 -5.19 7.68
N SER A 109 -2.25 -5.13 6.95
CA SER A 109 -3.58 -5.47 7.45
C SER A 109 -3.65 -6.89 8.00
N GLU A 110 -2.92 -7.84 7.37
CA GLU A 110 -2.91 -9.24 7.79
C GLU A 110 -2.30 -9.42 9.20
N LYS A 111 -1.32 -8.59 9.56
CA LYS A 111 -0.62 -8.66 10.85
C LYS A 111 -1.11 -7.63 11.87
N ASN A 112 -2.12 -6.85 11.55
CA ASN A 112 -2.56 -5.73 12.38
C ASN A 112 -1.39 -4.82 12.76
N ALA A 113 -0.61 -4.38 11.74
CA ALA A 113 0.67 -3.72 11.96
C ALA A 113 0.92 -2.57 10.98
N ILE A 114 1.76 -1.63 11.43
CA ILE A 114 2.44 -0.67 10.55
C ILE A 114 3.91 -1.08 10.44
N ARG A 115 4.35 -1.30 9.20
CA ARG A 115 5.73 -1.57 8.86
C ARG A 115 6.43 -0.31 8.34
N VAL A 116 7.73 -0.25 8.53
CA VAL A 116 8.60 0.80 7.98
C VAL A 116 9.55 0.14 6.98
N VAL A 117 9.54 0.64 5.77
CA VAL A 117 10.44 0.19 4.70
C VAL A 117 11.42 1.31 4.39
N SER A 118 12.70 1.09 4.65
CA SER A 118 13.76 2.02 4.27
C SER A 118 14.04 1.95 2.77
N MET A 119 14.69 2.99 2.22
CA MET A 119 14.90 3.10 0.77
C MET A 119 15.95 2.10 0.22
N ASP A 120 16.60 1.32 1.08
CA ASP A 120 17.42 0.15 0.74
C ASP A 120 16.63 -1.18 0.84
N GLY A 121 15.32 -1.12 1.14
CA GLY A 121 14.43 -2.26 1.19
C GLY A 121 14.49 -3.08 2.48
N LYS A 122 15.02 -2.53 3.56
CA LYS A 122 14.95 -3.15 4.90
C LYS A 122 13.57 -2.88 5.52
N VAL A 123 12.94 -3.91 6.07
CA VAL A 123 11.64 -3.83 6.73
C VAL A 123 11.82 -3.92 8.24
N THR A 124 11.12 -3.03 8.96
CA THR A 124 11.02 -3.04 10.43
C THR A 124 9.57 -2.80 10.84
N THR A 125 9.24 -3.12 12.08
CA THR A 125 7.90 -2.87 12.64
C THR A 125 7.90 -1.58 13.42
N LEU A 126 6.97 -0.66 13.10
CA LEU A 126 6.71 0.53 13.89
C LEU A 126 5.76 0.21 15.04
N SER A 127 4.65 -0.44 14.73
CA SER A 127 3.63 -0.87 15.69
C SER A 127 2.95 -2.13 15.21
N GLU A 128 2.54 -2.97 16.14
CA GLU A 128 1.77 -4.19 15.87
C GLU A 128 0.86 -4.46 17.06
N ASN A 129 -0.44 -4.62 16.80
CA ASN A 129 -1.44 -4.89 17.83
C ASN A 129 -1.89 -6.35 17.82
N ALA A 130 -2.43 -6.78 18.95
CA ALA A 130 -3.20 -8.02 19.05
C ALA A 130 -4.59 -7.84 18.39
N ASP A 131 -5.41 -8.85 18.44
CA ASP A 131 -6.83 -8.78 18.10
C ASP A 131 -7.55 -7.79 19.06
N THR A 132 -8.17 -6.74 18.50
CA THR A 132 -8.78 -5.62 19.25
C THR A 132 -9.97 -5.09 18.48
N ASN A 133 -10.81 -4.31 19.12
CA ASN A 133 -11.93 -3.58 18.49
C ASN A 133 -11.61 -2.10 18.25
N GLY A 134 -10.38 -1.67 18.42
CA GLY A 134 -9.94 -0.32 18.18
C GLY A 134 -10.53 0.76 19.11
N ALA A 135 -11.43 0.42 20.03
CA ALA A 135 -12.15 1.40 20.86
C ALA A 135 -11.24 2.18 21.82
N ASP A 136 -10.06 1.64 22.14
CA ASP A 136 -9.04 2.27 22.96
C ASP A 136 -8.01 3.07 22.14
N GLY A 137 -8.20 3.16 20.82
CA GLY A 137 -7.27 3.81 19.88
C GLY A 137 -6.22 2.86 19.30
N SER A 138 -6.24 1.58 19.66
CA SER A 138 -5.41 0.55 19.03
C SER A 138 -5.77 0.38 17.55
N MET A 139 -4.80 -0.09 16.75
CA MET A 139 -5.10 -0.46 15.36
C MET A 139 -6.00 -1.68 15.30
N ASP A 140 -6.94 -1.62 14.40
CA ASP A 140 -7.96 -2.63 14.17
C ASP A 140 -8.05 -2.91 12.66
N GLN A 141 -7.13 -3.73 12.19
CA GLN A 141 -6.93 -4.03 10.77
C GLN A 141 -6.61 -2.76 9.93
N PRO A 142 -5.39 -2.18 10.08
CA PRO A 142 -5.02 -0.95 9.37
C PRO A 142 -5.06 -1.15 7.86
N CYS A 143 -5.70 -0.21 7.13
CA CYS A 143 -5.77 -0.23 5.67
C CYS A 143 -5.05 0.94 5.01
N GLU A 144 -5.00 2.12 5.63
CA GLU A 144 -4.26 3.26 5.08
C GLU A 144 -3.51 4.00 6.18
N VAL A 145 -2.43 4.65 5.83
CA VAL A 145 -1.56 5.39 6.74
C VAL A 145 -1.17 6.74 6.15
N LEU A 146 -1.26 7.79 6.97
CA LEU A 146 -0.87 9.16 6.60
C LEU A 146 -0.08 9.80 7.75
N VAL A 147 1.02 10.48 7.43
CA VAL A 147 1.76 11.30 8.40
C VAL A 147 1.29 12.74 8.33
N ARG A 148 0.91 13.29 9.49
CA ARG A 148 0.47 14.67 9.68
C ARG A 148 1.25 15.33 10.81
N GLY A 149 2.27 16.11 10.48
CA GLY A 149 3.16 16.71 11.47
C GLY A 149 3.90 15.64 12.29
N ASN A 150 3.66 15.59 13.60
CA ASN A 150 4.23 14.58 14.48
C ASN A 150 3.25 13.44 14.81
N GLU A 151 2.25 13.23 13.99
CA GLU A 151 1.25 12.18 14.14
C GLU A 151 1.18 11.32 12.89
N MET A 152 0.97 10.03 13.09
CA MET A 152 0.53 9.12 12.06
C MET A 152 -0.93 8.81 12.31
N VAL A 153 -1.77 9.07 11.30
CA VAL A 153 -3.19 8.73 11.30
C VAL A 153 -3.38 7.47 10.47
N ILE A 154 -4.10 6.52 11.00
CA ILE A 154 -4.31 5.19 10.41
C ILE A 154 -5.81 4.97 10.31
N SER A 155 -6.32 4.64 9.12
CA SER A 155 -7.67 4.14 8.98
C SER A 155 -7.72 2.64 9.21
N ASN A 156 -8.70 2.18 9.97
CA ASN A 156 -8.93 0.79 10.23
C ASN A 156 -10.08 0.28 9.34
N PHE A 157 -9.89 -0.90 8.77
CA PHE A 157 -10.81 -1.46 7.78
C PHE A 157 -11.82 -2.40 8.40
N ASP A 158 -11.39 -3.18 9.37
CA ASP A 158 -12.19 -4.13 10.16
C ASP A 158 -13.12 -5.01 9.31
N MET A 159 -12.55 -5.71 8.32
CA MET A 159 -13.30 -6.64 7.49
C MET A 159 -13.04 -8.12 7.87
N PRO A 160 -14.07 -8.97 7.82
CA PRO A 160 -13.96 -10.38 8.23
C PRO A 160 -13.29 -11.24 7.16
N PHE A 161 -11.99 -11.06 6.94
CA PHE A 161 -11.21 -11.95 6.09
C PHE A 161 -10.62 -13.09 6.93
N PRO A 162 -10.67 -14.34 6.45
CA PRO A 162 -10.02 -15.45 7.14
C PRO A 162 -8.50 -15.28 7.12
N GLY A 163 -7.82 -15.76 8.17
CA GLY A 163 -6.37 -15.75 8.28
C GLY A 163 -5.75 -14.43 8.72
N LEU A 164 -6.54 -13.43 9.06
CA LEU A 164 -6.07 -12.18 9.65
C LEU A 164 -5.76 -12.36 11.12
N LYS A 165 -4.85 -11.53 11.64
CA LYS A 165 -4.55 -11.45 13.07
C LYS A 165 -5.72 -10.85 13.85
N ASN A 166 -6.38 -9.84 13.26
CA ASN A 166 -7.63 -9.32 13.77
C ASN A 166 -8.76 -10.23 13.31
N THR A 167 -9.45 -10.88 14.23
CA THR A 167 -10.47 -11.91 13.95
C THR A 167 -11.88 -11.47 14.30
N LYS A 168 -12.02 -10.40 15.07
CA LYS A 168 -13.29 -9.81 15.43
C LYS A 168 -13.68 -8.78 14.37
N PHE A 169 -14.95 -8.77 14.09
CA PHE A 169 -15.57 -7.82 13.19
C PHE A 169 -16.64 -7.09 14.00
N ASP A 170 -16.29 -5.94 14.49
CA ASP A 170 -17.14 -5.22 15.43
C ASP A 170 -17.10 -3.69 15.23
N ALA A 171 -18.07 -3.03 15.79
CA ALA A 171 -18.19 -1.57 15.76
C ALA A 171 -17.74 -0.98 17.13
N PRO A 172 -17.31 0.28 17.14
CA PRO A 172 -17.30 1.27 16.06
C PRO A 172 -16.08 1.13 15.14
N TYR A 173 -16.22 1.46 13.86
CA TYR A 173 -15.08 1.65 12.95
C TYR A 173 -14.27 2.87 13.38
N THR A 174 -12.96 2.74 13.48
CA THR A 174 -12.11 3.71 14.17
C THR A 174 -10.99 4.24 13.28
N LEU A 175 -10.43 5.37 13.71
CA LEU A 175 -9.11 5.85 13.27
C LEU A 175 -8.15 5.72 14.44
N SER A 176 -6.97 5.17 14.20
CA SER A 176 -5.90 5.11 15.19
C SER A 176 -4.90 6.24 14.98
N VAL A 177 -4.27 6.71 16.06
CA VAL A 177 -3.24 7.75 15.98
C VAL A 177 -2.00 7.31 16.76
N ILE A 178 -0.85 7.30 16.07
CA ILE A 178 0.46 7.07 16.68
C ILE A 178 1.19 8.41 16.78
N LYS A 179 1.67 8.77 17.98
CA LYS A 179 2.57 9.92 18.16
C LYS A 179 3.96 9.55 17.65
N MET A 180 4.42 10.28 16.65
CA MET A 180 5.74 10.10 16.03
C MET A 180 6.80 10.85 16.88
N LYS A 181 7.94 10.20 17.11
CA LYS A 181 9.10 10.80 17.79
C LYS A 181 10.06 11.44 16.79
#